data_f6f83000a8af97fb0db9c0c33879f930
#
_entry.id   f6f83000a8af97fb0db9c0c33879f930
#
_cell.length_a   1.000
_cell.length_b   1.000
_cell.length_c   1.000
_cell.angle_alpha   90.00
_cell.angle_beta   90.00
_cell.angle_gamma   90.00
#
_symmetry.space_group_name_H-M   'P 1'
#
loop_
_entity.id
_entity.type
_entity.pdbx_description
1 polymer ?
#
loop_
_entity_poly.entity_id
_entity_poly.type
_entity_poly.pdbx_seq_one_letter_code
_entity_poly.pdbx_strand_id
1 'polypeptide(L)'
;MGQTTSALWRELLHKPGTEREYKFDVAGTEYGKDAEVSHFVESQLFEEFGIGNACCATLKLALYADNVPRAATIKRYLRLVNGSQATNWIPKGVFFTNRRSCDGDYWELEAYDAMRKADVVWEPDQSLNFPMTMPDAVNIFCQLMGVELDSRTVLNSSYTIDYPANDYTIRNELCFIAAAHGGNWIITDAGKLLLIPLLSMPTETNYLITESGNAITFGGVRILV
;
A
#
# COMPACT_ATOMS: atom_id res chain seq x y z
N MET A 1 -1.69 5.15 -11.38
CA MET A 1 -3.16 5.19 -11.47
C MET A 1 -3.75 4.89 -10.11
N GLY A 2 -4.70 5.71 -9.63
CA GLY A 2 -5.40 5.47 -8.38
C GLY A 2 -6.39 4.30 -8.46
N GLN A 3 -7.08 4.03 -7.36
CA GLN A 3 -8.14 3.05 -7.30
C GLN A 3 -9.27 3.41 -8.27
N THR A 4 -9.74 2.45 -9.08
CA THR A 4 -10.86 2.68 -10.00
C THR A 4 -12.13 2.92 -9.21
N THR A 5 -12.76 4.07 -9.41
CA THR A 5 -14.01 4.47 -8.74
C THR A 5 -15.13 4.63 -9.76
N SER A 6 -16.38 4.33 -9.35
CA SER A 6 -17.56 4.51 -10.21
C SER A 6 -17.85 5.99 -10.50
N ALA A 7 -18.66 6.27 -11.53
CA ALA A 7 -19.15 7.62 -11.81
C ALA A 7 -19.89 8.21 -10.60
N LEU A 8 -20.75 7.41 -9.96
CA LEU A 8 -21.47 7.81 -8.74
C LEU A 8 -20.52 8.15 -7.59
N TRP A 9 -19.40 7.42 -7.43
CA TRP A 9 -18.39 7.75 -6.42
C TRP A 9 -17.83 9.16 -6.63
N ARG A 10 -17.46 9.49 -7.86
CA ARG A 10 -16.91 10.80 -8.22
C ARG A 10 -17.92 11.91 -8.04
N GLU A 11 -19.19 11.66 -8.35
CA GLU A 11 -20.29 12.61 -8.13
C GLU A 11 -20.47 12.86 -6.64
N LEU A 12 -20.65 11.80 -5.81
CA LEU A 12 -20.90 11.94 -4.39
C LEU A 12 -19.73 12.53 -3.61
N LEU A 13 -18.48 12.31 -4.06
CA LEU A 13 -17.29 12.83 -3.38
C LEU A 13 -17.32 14.36 -3.23
N HIS A 14 -17.93 15.06 -4.19
CA HIS A 14 -18.02 16.52 -4.21
C HIS A 14 -19.42 17.07 -3.84
N LYS A 15 -20.37 16.18 -3.57
CA LYS A 15 -21.75 16.57 -3.26
C LYS A 15 -21.89 16.94 -1.78
N PRO A 16 -22.45 18.10 -1.42
CA PRO A 16 -22.71 18.46 -0.03
C PRO A 16 -23.62 17.45 0.68
N GLY A 17 -23.37 17.18 1.95
CA GLY A 17 -24.12 16.24 2.75
C GLY A 17 -23.80 14.76 2.48
N THR A 18 -22.71 14.49 1.75
CA THR A 18 -22.24 13.11 1.57
C THR A 18 -21.48 12.65 2.81
N GLU A 19 -21.91 11.52 3.33
CA GLU A 19 -21.28 10.84 4.47
C GLU A 19 -20.35 9.72 3.98
N ARG A 20 -19.34 9.38 4.79
CA ARG A 20 -18.48 8.21 4.63
C ARG A 20 -18.94 7.15 5.59
N GLU A 21 -19.30 6.00 5.05
CA GLU A 21 -19.60 4.81 5.86
C GLU A 21 -18.46 3.81 5.75
N TYR A 22 -18.10 3.23 6.88
CA TYR A 22 -17.10 2.18 6.97
C TYR A 22 -17.75 0.86 7.38
N LYS A 23 -17.14 -0.23 6.93
CA LYS A 23 -17.39 -1.56 7.48
C LYS A 23 -16.09 -2.34 7.60
N PHE A 24 -16.05 -3.25 8.53
CA PHE A 24 -14.92 -4.11 8.82
C PHE A 24 -15.35 -5.57 8.73
N ASP A 25 -14.60 -6.37 7.95
CA ASP A 25 -14.68 -7.81 8.00
C ASP A 25 -13.55 -8.28 8.95
N VAL A 26 -13.92 -8.76 10.13
CA VAL A 26 -12.98 -9.27 11.12
C VAL A 26 -13.10 -10.78 11.16
N ALA A 27 -12.12 -11.47 10.57
CA ALA A 27 -12.08 -12.93 10.46
C ALA A 27 -13.37 -13.56 9.86
N GLY A 28 -13.99 -12.89 8.89
CA GLY A 28 -15.19 -13.35 8.20
C GLY A 28 -16.52 -12.85 8.79
N THR A 29 -16.50 -12.10 9.90
CA THR A 29 -17.68 -11.44 10.47
C THR A 29 -17.67 -9.96 10.11
N GLU A 30 -18.77 -9.49 9.52
CA GLU A 30 -18.90 -8.08 9.13
C GLU A 30 -19.44 -7.23 10.29
N TYR A 31 -18.78 -6.12 10.56
CA TYR A 31 -19.16 -5.09 11.53
C TYR A 31 -19.32 -3.76 10.80
N GLY A 32 -20.47 -3.13 10.97
CA GLY A 32 -20.79 -1.83 10.39
C GLY A 32 -20.93 -0.75 11.45
N LYS A 33 -21.61 0.34 11.07
CA LYS A 33 -21.81 1.55 11.87
C LYS A 33 -22.37 1.29 13.28
N ASP A 34 -23.20 0.26 13.45
CA ASP A 34 -23.85 -0.01 14.74
C ASP A 34 -22.91 -0.71 15.75
N ALA A 35 -21.87 -1.38 15.26
CA ALA A 35 -20.89 -2.09 16.09
C ALA A 35 -19.57 -1.30 16.22
N GLU A 36 -19.24 -0.46 15.26
CA GLU A 36 -18.02 0.36 15.29
C GLU A 36 -18.17 1.51 16.28
N VAL A 37 -17.21 1.64 17.18
CA VAL A 37 -17.10 2.79 18.11
C VAL A 37 -16.17 3.84 17.52
N SER A 38 -15.00 3.43 17.06
CA SER A 38 -14.02 4.31 16.43
C SER A 38 -13.01 3.53 15.61
N HIS A 39 -12.44 4.16 14.61
CA HIS A 39 -11.26 3.63 13.94
C HIS A 39 -10.32 4.74 13.51
N PHE A 40 -9.04 4.39 13.44
CA PHE A 40 -7.99 5.26 12.94
C PHE A 40 -6.96 4.43 12.16
N VAL A 41 -6.59 4.90 10.96
CA VAL A 41 -5.50 4.31 10.18
C VAL A 41 -4.36 5.30 10.13
N GLU A 42 -3.22 4.91 10.68
CA GLU A 42 -1.98 5.63 10.60
C GLU A 42 -1.12 5.02 9.49
N SER A 43 -0.83 5.81 8.50
CA SER A 43 -0.04 5.43 7.33
C SER A 43 1.11 6.43 7.25
N GLN A 44 2.07 6.31 8.16
CA GLN A 44 3.27 7.15 8.13
C GLN A 44 4.21 6.63 7.06
N LEU A 45 4.26 7.36 5.96
CA LEU A 45 5.30 7.14 4.95
C LEU A 45 6.64 7.62 5.48
N PHE A 46 6.67 8.67 6.34
CA PHE A 46 7.91 9.28 6.82
C PHE A 46 7.72 10.05 8.13
N GLU A 47 8.72 10.02 8.99
CA GLU A 47 8.92 11.10 9.96
C GLU A 47 9.48 12.34 9.25
N GLU A 48 10.34 12.13 8.22
CA GLU A 48 10.89 13.15 7.34
C GLU A 48 10.78 12.67 5.88
N PHE A 49 10.74 13.61 4.92
CA PHE A 49 10.73 13.27 3.50
C PHE A 49 11.97 12.48 3.11
N GLY A 50 11.78 11.27 2.61
CA GLY A 50 12.88 10.37 2.24
C GLY A 50 12.50 9.34 1.19
N ILE A 51 13.52 8.72 0.61
CA ILE A 51 13.42 7.55 -0.26
C ILE A 51 14.03 6.34 0.43
N GLY A 52 13.69 5.15 -0.04
CA GLY A 52 14.24 3.92 0.49
C GLY A 52 13.52 3.44 1.75
N ASN A 53 12.23 3.68 1.86
CA ASN A 53 11.41 3.21 2.98
C ASN A 53 10.49 2.05 2.57
N ALA A 54 10.19 1.18 3.53
CA ALA A 54 9.17 0.15 3.46
C ALA A 54 8.16 0.37 4.59
N CYS A 55 7.06 1.06 4.27
CA CYS A 55 6.13 1.62 5.24
C CYS A 55 5.06 0.64 5.66
N CYS A 56 4.81 0.55 6.95
CA CYS A 56 3.78 -0.28 7.55
C CYS A 56 2.64 0.58 8.08
N ALA A 57 1.43 0.37 7.57
CA ALA A 57 0.25 1.04 8.11
C ALA A 57 -0.28 0.32 9.34
N THR A 58 -0.76 1.12 10.31
CA THR A 58 -1.38 0.65 11.55
C THR A 58 -2.86 0.99 11.55
N LEU A 59 -3.71 0.01 11.84
CA LEU A 59 -5.14 0.20 12.13
C LEU A 59 -5.36 0.10 13.64
N LYS A 60 -5.99 1.10 14.23
CA LYS A 60 -6.61 1.04 15.56
C LYS A 60 -8.11 1.00 15.36
N LEU A 61 -8.77 0.00 15.90
CA LEU A 61 -10.21 -0.24 15.74
C LEU A 61 -10.82 -0.57 17.09
N ALA A 62 -11.85 0.17 17.48
CA ALA A 62 -12.69 -0.13 18.62
C ALA A 62 -14.10 -0.50 18.14
N LEU A 63 -14.62 -1.63 18.62
CA LEU A 63 -15.92 -2.14 18.23
C LEU A 63 -16.56 -3.00 19.31
N TYR A 64 -17.88 -3.19 19.22
CA TYR A 64 -18.63 -4.18 20.00
C TYR A 64 -18.71 -5.48 19.23
N ALA A 65 -18.32 -6.59 19.86
CA ALA A 65 -18.38 -7.95 19.29
C ALA A 65 -18.43 -9.01 20.37
N ASP A 66 -19.10 -10.11 20.08
CA ASP A 66 -19.16 -11.26 21.01
C ASP A 66 -17.78 -11.90 21.19
N ASN A 67 -17.00 -11.97 20.10
CA ASN A 67 -15.66 -12.54 20.13
C ASN A 67 -14.83 -12.06 18.94
N VAL A 68 -13.55 -11.77 19.17
CA VAL A 68 -12.55 -11.51 18.13
C VAL A 68 -11.43 -12.55 18.23
N PRO A 69 -11.15 -13.34 17.18
CA PRO A 69 -10.06 -14.31 17.17
C PRO A 69 -8.68 -13.65 17.40
N ARG A 70 -7.75 -14.41 18.01
CA ARG A 70 -6.41 -13.88 18.36
C ARG A 70 -5.61 -13.44 17.13
N ALA A 71 -5.71 -14.18 16.03
CA ALA A 71 -5.01 -13.91 14.78
C ALA A 71 -6.02 -13.53 13.69
N ALA A 72 -6.83 -12.50 13.94
CA ALA A 72 -7.82 -12.04 12.99
C ALA A 72 -7.19 -11.27 11.84
N THR A 73 -7.64 -11.54 10.62
CA THR A 73 -7.47 -10.64 9.48
C THR A 73 -8.62 -9.65 9.47
N ILE A 74 -8.31 -8.37 9.35
CA ILE A 74 -9.29 -7.28 9.31
C ILE A 74 -9.24 -6.65 7.93
N LYS A 75 -10.36 -6.72 7.19
CA LYS A 75 -10.51 -6.00 5.91
C LYS A 75 -11.41 -4.81 6.13
N ARG A 76 -10.89 -3.64 5.82
CA ARG A 76 -11.60 -2.36 5.95
C ARG A 76 -12.18 -1.96 4.60
N TYR A 77 -13.42 -1.48 4.61
CA TYR A 77 -14.12 -1.00 3.42
C TYR A 77 -14.73 0.37 3.68
N LEU A 78 -14.91 1.13 2.59
CA LEU A 78 -15.50 2.45 2.60
C LEU A 78 -16.53 2.55 1.48
N ARG A 79 -17.67 3.21 1.73
CA ARG A 79 -18.59 3.71 0.72
C ARG A 79 -19.01 5.14 1.00
N LEU A 80 -19.52 5.81 -0.02
CA LEU A 80 -20.14 7.14 0.11
C LEU A 80 -21.67 6.99 0.09
N VAL A 81 -22.34 7.75 0.96
CA VAL A 81 -23.80 7.76 1.10
C VAL A 81 -24.30 9.21 1.10
N ASN A 82 -25.36 9.48 0.32
CA ASN A 82 -26.04 10.76 0.32
C ASN A 82 -27.56 10.54 0.18
N GLY A 83 -28.29 10.69 1.26
CA GLY A 83 -29.71 10.33 1.35
C GLY A 83 -29.94 8.87 1.00
N SER A 84 -30.70 8.57 -0.04
CA SER A 84 -30.98 7.20 -0.51
C SER A 84 -29.93 6.64 -1.48
N GLN A 85 -28.96 7.44 -1.90
CA GLN A 85 -27.90 7.02 -2.82
C GLN A 85 -26.70 6.48 -2.05
N ALA A 86 -26.19 5.31 -2.43
CA ALA A 86 -24.97 4.74 -1.87
C ALA A 86 -24.09 4.16 -2.98
N THR A 87 -22.78 4.33 -2.85
CA THR A 87 -21.83 3.69 -3.76
C THR A 87 -21.57 2.24 -3.37
N ASN A 88 -20.97 1.46 -4.25
CA ASN A 88 -20.42 0.17 -3.87
C ASN A 88 -19.31 0.33 -2.82
N TRP A 89 -19.13 -0.69 -1.99
CA TRP A 89 -18.02 -0.79 -1.06
C TRP A 89 -16.69 -0.90 -1.81
N ILE A 90 -15.72 -0.11 -1.43
CA ILE A 90 -14.35 -0.21 -1.94
C ILE A 90 -13.41 -0.64 -0.81
N PRO A 91 -12.43 -1.53 -1.08
CA PRO A 91 -11.44 -1.93 -0.09
C PRO A 91 -10.57 -0.74 0.31
N LYS A 92 -10.21 -0.68 1.60
CA LYS A 92 -9.41 0.38 2.23
C LYS A 92 -8.33 -0.17 3.17
N GLY A 93 -7.87 -1.37 2.90
CA GLY A 93 -6.76 -2.02 3.57
C GLY A 93 -7.10 -3.40 4.11
N VAL A 94 -6.04 -4.19 4.23
CA VAL A 94 -6.03 -5.52 4.85
C VAL A 94 -5.01 -5.49 5.98
N PHE A 95 -5.46 -5.76 7.20
CA PHE A 95 -4.67 -5.68 8.41
C PHE A 95 -4.67 -7.00 9.17
N PHE A 96 -3.62 -7.25 9.94
CA PHE A 96 -3.44 -8.47 10.74
C PHE A 96 -3.33 -8.05 12.20
N THR A 97 -4.19 -8.61 13.05
CA THR A 97 -4.24 -8.26 14.47
C THR A 97 -2.91 -8.57 15.15
N ASN A 98 -2.34 -7.57 15.80
CA ASN A 98 -1.14 -7.68 16.62
C ASN A 98 -1.51 -7.68 18.12
N ARG A 99 -2.35 -6.75 18.53
CA ARG A 99 -2.79 -6.59 19.91
C ARG A 99 -4.30 -6.48 19.98
N ARG A 100 -4.89 -7.08 21.00
CA ARG A 100 -6.31 -6.98 21.31
C ARG A 100 -6.54 -6.90 22.80
N SER A 101 -7.50 -6.11 23.23
CA SER A 101 -8.05 -6.07 24.58
C SER A 101 -9.56 -6.09 24.53
N CYS A 102 -10.19 -6.61 25.56
CA CYS A 102 -11.64 -6.58 25.68
C CYS A 102 -12.08 -6.25 27.11
N ASP A 103 -13.21 -5.55 27.20
CA ASP A 103 -13.93 -5.31 28.45
C ASP A 103 -15.42 -5.60 28.15
N GLY A 104 -15.88 -6.78 28.60
CA GLY A 104 -17.17 -7.30 28.21
C GLY A 104 -17.22 -7.62 26.71
N ASP A 105 -18.13 -6.95 25.99
CA ASP A 105 -18.30 -7.01 24.53
C ASP A 105 -17.57 -5.90 23.78
N TYR A 106 -16.92 -4.96 24.49
CA TYR A 106 -16.11 -3.91 23.90
C TYR A 106 -14.67 -4.38 23.62
N TRP A 107 -14.25 -4.26 22.37
CA TRP A 107 -12.93 -4.69 21.89
C TRP A 107 -12.14 -3.51 21.35
N GLU A 108 -10.87 -3.46 21.74
CA GLU A 108 -9.86 -2.59 21.12
C GLU A 108 -8.82 -3.45 20.41
N LEU A 109 -8.60 -3.16 19.14
CA LEU A 109 -7.73 -3.89 18.24
C LEU A 109 -6.66 -2.96 17.69
N GLU A 110 -5.40 -3.41 17.74
CA GLU A 110 -4.29 -2.83 17.00
C GLU A 110 -3.82 -3.85 15.98
N ALA A 111 -3.80 -3.46 14.73
CA ALA A 111 -3.46 -4.32 13.62
C ALA A 111 -2.53 -3.61 12.64
N TYR A 112 -1.67 -4.35 11.98
CA TYR A 112 -0.71 -3.86 11.00
C TYR A 112 -1.03 -4.43 9.62
N ASP A 113 -0.66 -3.71 8.57
CA ASP A 113 -0.71 -4.25 7.23
C ASP A 113 0.36 -5.35 7.00
N ALA A 114 0.38 -5.92 5.81
CA ALA A 114 1.28 -7.04 5.50
C ALA A 114 2.77 -6.68 5.55
N MET A 115 3.15 -5.40 5.56
CA MET A 115 4.55 -4.99 5.69
C MET A 115 5.16 -5.45 7.03
N ARG A 116 4.35 -5.60 8.08
CA ARG A 116 4.80 -6.15 9.36
C ARG A 116 5.42 -7.55 9.24
N LYS A 117 4.99 -8.34 8.24
CA LYS A 117 5.54 -9.67 7.99
C LYS A 117 6.98 -9.63 7.44
N ALA A 118 7.43 -8.49 6.96
CA ALA A 118 8.81 -8.27 6.52
C ALA A 118 9.79 -8.00 7.68
N ASP A 119 9.31 -7.90 8.93
CA ASP A 119 10.16 -7.70 10.12
C ASP A 119 10.79 -9.00 10.63
N VAL A 120 11.14 -9.90 9.73
CA VAL A 120 11.87 -11.13 10.02
C VAL A 120 13.21 -11.10 9.30
N VAL A 121 14.25 -11.64 9.94
CA VAL A 121 15.58 -11.77 9.33
C VAL A 121 15.45 -12.61 8.07
N TRP A 122 16.05 -12.15 6.97
CA TRP A 122 16.11 -12.92 5.75
C TRP A 122 17.31 -13.87 5.78
N GLU A 123 17.02 -15.14 5.90
CA GLU A 123 17.99 -16.21 5.77
C GLU A 123 17.80 -16.88 4.39
N PRO A 124 18.59 -16.51 3.36
CA PRO A 124 18.44 -17.08 2.04
C PRO A 124 18.78 -18.56 2.05
N ASP A 125 17.96 -19.36 1.36
CA ASP A 125 18.24 -20.79 1.16
C ASP A 125 19.57 -20.96 0.41
N GLN A 126 20.35 -21.99 0.76
CA GLN A 126 21.63 -22.32 0.13
C GLN A 126 21.52 -22.64 -1.37
N SER A 127 20.32 -22.96 -1.86
CA SER A 127 20.05 -23.16 -3.28
C SER A 127 19.96 -21.87 -4.09
N LEU A 128 19.86 -20.70 -3.44
CA LEU A 128 19.81 -19.42 -4.12
C LEU A 128 21.20 -19.01 -4.63
N ASN A 129 21.23 -18.61 -5.88
CA ASN A 129 22.47 -18.15 -6.53
C ASN A 129 22.59 -16.63 -6.43
N PHE A 130 23.79 -16.16 -6.10
CA PHE A 130 24.15 -14.75 -6.13
C PHE A 130 25.26 -14.52 -7.15
N PRO A 131 25.33 -13.34 -7.84
CA PRO A 131 24.41 -12.24 -7.70
C PRO A 131 22.98 -12.58 -8.17
N MET A 132 21.97 -12.09 -7.43
CA MET A 132 20.54 -12.26 -7.74
C MET A 132 19.96 -10.93 -8.23
N THR A 133 19.05 -10.95 -9.21
CA THR A 133 18.38 -9.72 -9.63
C THR A 133 17.44 -9.20 -8.53
N MET A 134 17.32 -7.86 -8.39
CA MET A 134 16.37 -7.28 -7.42
C MET A 134 14.92 -7.71 -7.67
N PRO A 135 14.41 -7.83 -8.92
CA PRO A 135 13.09 -8.41 -9.17
C PRO A 135 12.91 -9.84 -8.62
N ASP A 136 13.92 -10.72 -8.76
CA ASP A 136 13.84 -12.09 -8.23
C ASP A 136 13.79 -12.08 -6.71
N ALA A 137 14.62 -11.26 -6.06
CA ALA A 137 14.60 -11.09 -4.61
C ALA A 137 13.22 -10.60 -4.12
N VAL A 138 12.62 -9.59 -4.78
CA VAL A 138 11.28 -9.08 -4.43
C VAL A 138 10.22 -10.16 -4.59
N ASN A 139 10.30 -11.02 -5.60
CA ASN A 139 9.38 -12.15 -5.76
C ASN A 139 9.50 -13.14 -4.59
N ILE A 140 10.71 -13.44 -4.13
CA ILE A 140 10.95 -14.27 -2.94
C ILE A 140 10.35 -13.59 -1.70
N PHE A 141 10.58 -12.31 -1.50
CA PHE A 141 10.02 -11.56 -0.37
C PHE A 141 8.48 -11.54 -0.39
N CYS A 142 7.87 -11.37 -1.56
CA CYS A 142 6.42 -11.48 -1.71
C CYS A 142 5.89 -12.84 -1.27
N GLN A 143 6.58 -13.93 -1.64
CA GLN A 143 6.22 -15.30 -1.22
C GLN A 143 6.33 -15.47 0.29
N LEU A 144 7.45 -15.03 0.90
CA LEU A 144 7.68 -15.10 2.34
C LEU A 144 6.67 -14.28 3.15
N MET A 145 6.31 -13.11 2.66
CA MET A 145 5.30 -12.24 3.26
C MET A 145 3.86 -12.73 2.99
N GLY A 146 3.66 -13.62 2.02
CA GLY A 146 2.33 -14.07 1.57
C GLY A 146 1.52 -12.93 0.96
N VAL A 147 2.15 -12.10 0.13
CA VAL A 147 1.54 -11.00 -0.63
C VAL A 147 1.84 -11.16 -2.12
N GLU A 148 1.02 -10.53 -2.96
CA GLU A 148 1.30 -10.40 -4.38
C GLU A 148 2.03 -9.07 -4.66
N LEU A 149 2.90 -9.07 -5.67
CA LEU A 149 3.46 -7.84 -6.20
C LEU A 149 2.37 -7.10 -7.01
N ASP A 150 2.20 -5.81 -6.77
CA ASP A 150 1.28 -5.00 -7.56
C ASP A 150 1.84 -4.78 -8.97
N SER A 151 1.02 -4.99 -10.01
CA SER A 151 1.43 -4.90 -11.41
C SER A 151 1.91 -3.51 -11.86
N ARG A 152 1.70 -2.50 -11.05
CA ARG A 152 2.21 -1.14 -11.27
C ARG A 152 3.67 -0.97 -10.84
N THR A 153 4.22 -1.92 -10.10
CA THR A 153 5.62 -1.92 -9.68
C THR A 153 6.53 -2.10 -10.88
N VAL A 154 7.46 -1.17 -11.05
CA VAL A 154 8.48 -1.23 -12.09
C VAL A 154 9.85 -1.35 -11.41
N LEU A 155 10.54 -2.45 -11.68
CA LEU A 155 11.88 -2.74 -11.18
C LEU A 155 12.87 -2.84 -12.35
N ASN A 156 14.08 -2.34 -12.14
CA ASN A 156 15.16 -2.47 -13.11
C ASN A 156 15.77 -3.87 -13.01
N SER A 157 15.61 -4.68 -14.07
CA SER A 157 16.12 -6.06 -14.14
C SER A 157 17.65 -6.16 -14.17
N SER A 158 18.37 -5.07 -14.41
CA SER A 158 19.84 -5.06 -14.37
C SER A 158 20.42 -4.79 -12.98
N TYR A 159 19.59 -4.44 -12.00
CA TYR A 159 20.06 -4.22 -10.64
C TYR A 159 20.12 -5.56 -9.90
N THR A 160 21.25 -5.81 -9.25
CA THR A 160 21.55 -7.06 -8.56
C THR A 160 21.84 -6.85 -7.08
N ILE A 161 21.61 -7.89 -6.31
CA ILE A 161 22.12 -8.09 -4.96
C ILE A 161 23.28 -9.07 -5.10
N ASP A 162 24.49 -8.64 -4.78
CA ASP A 162 25.70 -9.45 -4.99
C ASP A 162 25.80 -10.58 -3.95
N TYR A 163 25.38 -10.31 -2.74
CA TYR A 163 25.29 -11.26 -1.63
C TYR A 163 24.27 -10.75 -0.59
N PRO A 164 23.63 -11.66 0.15
CA PRO A 164 22.69 -11.23 1.21
C PRO A 164 23.47 -10.57 2.35
N ALA A 165 22.90 -9.51 2.92
CA ALA A 165 23.47 -8.94 4.13
C ALA A 165 23.08 -9.80 5.34
N ASN A 166 24.05 -10.04 6.22
CA ASN A 166 23.81 -10.79 7.46
C ASN A 166 22.93 -9.96 8.41
N ASP A 167 22.01 -10.63 9.11
CA ASP A 167 21.17 -10.06 10.16
C ASP A 167 20.16 -8.98 9.69
N TYR A 168 19.98 -8.81 8.37
CA TYR A 168 18.98 -7.88 7.85
C TYR A 168 17.61 -8.54 7.69
N THR A 169 16.57 -7.77 8.03
CA THR A 169 15.21 -8.19 7.80
C THR A 169 14.82 -8.05 6.34
N ILE A 170 13.78 -8.76 5.91
CA ILE A 170 13.18 -8.56 4.58
C ILE A 170 12.84 -7.08 4.38
N ARG A 171 12.38 -6.37 5.43
CA ARG A 171 12.10 -4.93 5.36
C ARG A 171 13.34 -4.11 5.07
N ASN A 172 14.49 -4.42 5.66
CA ASN A 172 15.74 -3.73 5.36
C ASN A 172 16.15 -3.93 3.91
N GLU A 173 16.04 -5.15 3.39
CA GLU A 173 16.32 -5.46 1.98
C GLU A 173 15.37 -4.71 1.03
N LEU A 174 14.07 -4.67 1.36
CA LEU A 174 13.10 -3.85 0.61
C LEU A 174 13.48 -2.37 0.64
N CYS A 175 13.96 -1.84 1.78
CA CYS A 175 14.43 -0.45 1.87
C CYS A 175 15.60 -0.18 0.91
N PHE A 176 16.59 -1.06 0.82
CA PHE A 176 17.71 -0.92 -0.11
C PHE A 176 17.25 -0.97 -1.57
N ILE A 177 16.36 -1.90 -1.90
CA ILE A 177 15.77 -1.99 -3.25
C ILE A 177 14.98 -0.72 -3.59
N ALA A 178 14.18 -0.20 -2.63
CA ALA A 178 13.45 1.05 -2.81
C ALA A 178 14.39 2.24 -3.05
N ALA A 179 15.48 2.33 -2.28
CA ALA A 179 16.49 3.38 -2.44
C ALA A 179 17.15 3.32 -3.82
N ALA A 180 17.52 2.13 -4.29
CA ALA A 180 18.10 1.92 -5.62
C ALA A 180 17.16 2.34 -6.76
N HIS A 181 15.85 2.27 -6.55
CA HIS A 181 14.82 2.65 -7.52
C HIS A 181 14.24 4.05 -7.28
N GLY A 182 14.77 4.82 -6.33
CA GLY A 182 14.30 6.17 -6.01
C GLY A 182 12.85 6.22 -5.54
N GLY A 183 12.40 5.23 -4.77
CA GLY A 183 11.01 5.09 -4.36
C GLY A 183 10.82 4.58 -2.93
N ASN A 184 9.60 4.20 -2.61
CA ASN A 184 9.19 3.65 -1.32
C ASN A 184 8.20 2.50 -1.50
N TRP A 185 8.29 1.48 -0.65
CA TRP A 185 7.33 0.39 -0.62
C TRP A 185 6.15 0.70 0.30
N ILE A 186 4.98 0.32 -0.17
CA ILE A 186 3.74 0.32 0.60
C ILE A 186 2.97 -0.98 0.36
N ILE A 187 2.05 -1.28 1.27
CA ILE A 187 0.97 -2.24 1.01
C ILE A 187 -0.25 -1.46 0.52
N THR A 188 -0.77 -1.84 -0.64
CA THR A 188 -1.96 -1.20 -1.22
C THR A 188 -3.23 -1.53 -0.45
N ASP A 189 -4.31 -0.79 -0.69
CA ASP A 189 -5.65 -1.08 -0.15
C ASP A 189 -6.13 -2.53 -0.46
N ALA A 190 -5.61 -3.14 -1.53
CA ALA A 190 -5.88 -4.53 -1.91
C ALA A 190 -4.94 -5.55 -1.25
N GLY A 191 -3.99 -5.13 -0.41
CA GLY A 191 -3.04 -6.00 0.27
C GLY A 191 -1.84 -6.43 -0.58
N LYS A 192 -1.53 -5.72 -1.68
CA LYS A 192 -0.39 -6.01 -2.56
C LYS A 192 0.80 -5.11 -2.26
N LEU A 193 2.01 -5.63 -2.46
CA LEU A 193 3.24 -4.87 -2.35
C LEU A 193 3.43 -3.96 -3.57
N LEU A 194 3.60 -2.67 -3.36
CA LEU A 194 3.76 -1.66 -4.42
C LEU A 194 4.98 -0.78 -4.14
N LEU A 195 5.86 -0.65 -5.12
CA LEU A 195 6.91 0.37 -5.14
C LEU A 195 6.33 1.66 -5.75
N ILE A 196 6.31 2.73 -4.96
CA ILE A 196 5.92 4.07 -5.44
C ILE A 196 7.20 4.85 -5.72
N PRO A 197 7.52 5.15 -7.00
CA PRO A 197 8.65 6.01 -7.32
C PRO A 197 8.33 7.46 -6.93
N LEU A 198 9.31 8.19 -6.39
CA LEU A 198 9.15 9.61 -6.09
C LEU A 198 9.12 10.49 -7.33
N LEU A 199 9.83 10.05 -8.36
CA LEU A 199 9.85 10.69 -9.67
C LEU A 199 9.24 9.72 -10.67
N SER A 200 7.97 9.92 -11.00
CA SER A 200 7.44 9.38 -12.24
C SER A 200 8.02 10.24 -13.37
N MET A 201 9.03 9.72 -14.09
CA MET A 201 9.37 10.31 -15.38
C MET A 201 8.09 10.28 -16.21
N PRO A 202 7.59 11.42 -16.71
CA PRO A 202 6.43 11.39 -17.59
C PRO A 202 6.75 10.47 -18.76
N THR A 203 5.91 9.48 -18.99
CA THR A 203 6.02 8.55 -20.11
C THR A 203 5.76 9.25 -21.46
N GLU A 204 5.19 10.44 -21.40
CA GLU A 204 5.02 11.33 -22.52
C GLU A 204 6.01 12.49 -22.39
N THR A 205 6.97 12.54 -23.28
CA THR A 205 7.87 13.68 -23.44
C THR A 205 7.05 14.80 -24.10
N ASN A 206 6.55 15.71 -23.29
CA ASN A 206 5.93 16.94 -23.78
C ASN A 206 7.03 17.88 -24.28
N TYR A 207 6.87 18.37 -25.50
CA TYR A 207 7.79 19.34 -26.09
C TYR A 207 7.06 20.67 -26.22
N LEU A 208 7.80 21.77 -26.05
CA LEU A 208 7.32 23.06 -26.50
C LEU A 208 7.09 23.03 -28.02
N ILE A 209 5.88 23.39 -28.42
CA ILE A 209 5.51 23.49 -29.85
C ILE A 209 5.09 24.92 -30.16
N THR A 210 5.29 25.33 -31.39
CA THR A 210 4.73 26.58 -31.93
C THR A 210 3.22 26.42 -32.14
N GLU A 211 2.48 27.53 -32.35
CA GLU A 211 1.05 27.48 -32.70
C GLU A 211 0.77 26.66 -33.97
N SER A 212 1.76 26.51 -34.84
CA SER A 212 1.71 25.65 -36.05
C SER A 212 2.04 24.18 -35.78
N GLY A 213 2.26 23.76 -34.54
CA GLY A 213 2.54 22.38 -34.13
C GLY A 213 3.99 21.92 -34.33
N ASN A 214 4.92 22.80 -34.68
CA ASN A 214 6.32 22.45 -34.83
C ASN A 214 7.06 22.47 -33.49
N ALA A 215 7.90 21.46 -33.22
CA ALA A 215 8.71 21.42 -31.99
C ALA A 215 9.71 22.58 -31.94
N ILE A 216 9.74 23.29 -30.82
CA ILE A 216 10.76 24.31 -30.56
C ILE A 216 12.04 23.61 -30.15
N THR A 217 13.15 23.96 -30.80
CA THR A 217 14.47 23.36 -30.56
C THR A 217 15.48 24.44 -30.17
N PHE A 218 16.43 24.06 -29.32
CA PHE A 218 17.63 24.87 -29.03
C PHE A 218 18.86 24.02 -29.36
N GLY A 219 19.71 24.51 -30.26
CA GLY A 219 20.87 23.74 -30.72
C GLY A 219 20.55 22.40 -31.36
N GLY A 220 19.36 22.26 -32.00
CA GLY A 220 18.90 21.01 -32.62
C GLY A 220 18.24 20.02 -31.64
N VAL A 221 18.19 20.34 -30.33
CA VAL A 221 17.53 19.50 -29.31
C VAL A 221 16.15 20.08 -28.99
N ARG A 222 15.14 19.21 -28.91
CA ARG A 222 13.77 19.60 -28.54
C ARG A 222 13.70 20.04 -27.08
N ILE A 223 13.02 21.15 -26.82
CA ILE A 223 12.83 21.65 -25.44
C ILE A 223 11.71 20.86 -24.80
N LEU A 224 12.01 20.16 -23.70
CA LEU A 224 11.06 19.42 -22.87
C LEU A 224 10.33 20.35 -21.90
N VAL A 225 9.06 20.05 -21.63
CA VAL A 225 8.21 20.77 -20.66
C VAL A 225 7.60 19.78 -19.69
#